data_7fa14146c56a8cc604a21bfc84d0af18
#
_entry.id   7fa14146c56a8cc604a21bfc84d0af18
#
_cell.length_a   1.000
_cell.length_b   1.000
_cell.length_c   1.000
_cell.angle_alpha   90.00
_cell.angle_beta   90.00
_cell.angle_gamma   90.00
#
_symmetry.space_group_name_H-M   'P 1'
#
loop_
_entity.id
_entity.type
_entity.pdbx_description
1 polymer ?
#
loop_
_entity_poly.entity_id
_entity_poly.type
_entity_poly.pdbx_seq_one_letter_code
_entity_poly.pdbx_strand_id
1 'polypeptide(L)'
;QCSNFAARQRVRKRSGGGKRAGSNLISTEVSNEMHNMKKQALISCSDKSGVVEFAKALTELGYHILSTGGTAKLIAQAGIPVQEVADYTGFPEMLDGRVKTLNPKIHAGILARRPVAEHMEALKQFEIDPIDIVAVNLYPFEQAIANPNCTFENAIENIDIGGPTMIRAAAKNHESVTVIVSPGDYRKV
;
A
#
# COMPACT_ATOMS: atom_id res chain seq x y z
N GLN A 1 -36.01 -0.55 6.67
CA GLN A 1 -36.22 0.82 6.14
C GLN A 1 -34.86 1.41 5.74
N CYS A 2 -34.39 1.09 4.53
CA CYS A 2 -33.32 1.79 3.84
C CYS A 2 -33.84 2.08 2.43
N SER A 3 -34.40 3.26 2.26
CA SER A 3 -34.84 3.73 0.96
C SER A 3 -34.31 5.14 0.70
N ASN A 4 -33.82 5.32 -0.53
CA ASN A 4 -33.60 6.56 -1.27
C ASN A 4 -32.36 7.41 -0.96
N PHE A 5 -31.29 7.10 -1.74
CA PHE A 5 -30.40 8.15 -2.22
C PHE A 5 -30.11 7.89 -3.72
N ALA A 6 -31.01 8.32 -4.57
CA ALA A 6 -30.80 8.35 -6.01
C ALA A 6 -30.95 9.81 -6.49
N ALA A 7 -29.84 10.54 -6.54
CA ALA A 7 -29.79 11.85 -7.18
C ALA A 7 -29.66 11.65 -8.70
N ARG A 8 -30.70 12.05 -9.44
CA ARG A 8 -30.76 12.04 -10.91
C ARG A 8 -29.84 13.12 -11.47
N GLN A 9 -28.73 12.73 -12.11
CA GLN A 9 -28.09 13.60 -13.12
C GLN A 9 -28.59 13.22 -14.53
N ARG A 10 -29.31 14.14 -15.15
CA ARG A 10 -29.72 14.07 -16.58
C ARG A 10 -28.51 14.44 -17.43
N VAL A 11 -27.91 13.47 -18.10
CA VAL A 11 -26.97 13.72 -19.18
C VAL A 11 -27.74 13.91 -20.48
N ARG A 12 -27.63 15.10 -21.08
CA ARG A 12 -28.13 15.41 -22.43
C ARG A 12 -27.29 14.63 -23.46
N LYS A 13 -27.91 13.68 -24.14
CA LYS A 13 -27.38 13.10 -25.39
C LYS A 13 -27.29 14.15 -26.46
N ARG A 14 -26.10 14.49 -26.92
CA ARG A 14 -25.88 15.10 -28.25
C ARG A 14 -25.45 13.98 -29.20
N SER A 15 -26.27 13.75 -30.21
CA SER A 15 -25.97 12.95 -31.39
C SER A 15 -24.99 13.72 -32.28
N GLY A 16 -23.84 13.12 -32.58
CA GLY A 16 -22.87 13.63 -33.55
C GLY A 16 -21.98 12.52 -34.01
N GLY A 17 -22.16 11.99 -35.20
CA GLY A 17 -21.31 10.96 -35.80
C GLY A 17 -19.93 11.51 -36.11
N GLY A 18 -18.89 10.71 -35.82
CA GLY A 18 -17.49 11.03 -36.12
C GLY A 18 -16.59 9.83 -35.91
N LYS A 19 -16.27 9.19 -37.02
CA LYS A 19 -15.12 8.33 -37.37
C LYS A 19 -14.29 7.69 -36.25
N ARG A 20 -14.27 6.35 -36.27
CA ARG A 20 -13.32 5.46 -35.57
C ARG A 20 -11.87 5.76 -35.99
N ALA A 21 -11.14 6.46 -35.18
CA ALA A 21 -9.67 6.61 -35.23
C ALA A 21 -9.11 7.06 -33.87
N GLY A 22 -9.42 6.39 -32.77
CA GLY A 22 -8.97 6.83 -31.45
C GLY A 22 -8.55 5.73 -30.47
N SER A 23 -8.79 4.45 -30.80
CA SER A 23 -8.56 3.38 -29.83
C SER A 23 -7.07 2.98 -29.64
N ASN A 24 -6.21 3.26 -30.63
CA ASN A 24 -4.78 2.88 -30.52
C ASN A 24 -3.88 3.95 -29.88
N LEU A 25 -4.28 5.21 -29.89
CA LEU A 25 -3.52 6.30 -29.25
C LEU A 25 -3.69 6.30 -27.75
N ILE A 26 -4.92 6.08 -27.27
CA ILE A 26 -5.23 6.06 -25.83
C ILE A 26 -4.52 4.90 -25.12
N SER A 27 -4.45 3.72 -25.76
CA SER A 27 -3.75 2.56 -25.16
C SER A 27 -2.23 2.75 -25.12
N THR A 28 -1.63 3.50 -26.04
CA THR A 28 -0.20 3.78 -26.08
C THR A 28 0.21 4.86 -25.07
N GLU A 29 -0.62 5.87 -24.87
CA GLU A 29 -0.40 6.93 -23.88
C GLU A 29 -0.53 6.36 -22.45
N VAL A 30 -1.56 5.59 -22.15
CA VAL A 30 -1.72 4.91 -20.85
C VAL A 30 -0.55 3.96 -20.57
N SER A 31 -0.03 3.25 -21.57
CA SER A 31 1.12 2.37 -21.42
C SER A 31 2.43 3.15 -21.19
N ASN A 32 2.61 4.30 -21.82
CA ASN A 32 3.77 5.18 -21.60
C ASN A 32 3.71 5.91 -20.26
N GLU A 33 2.52 6.29 -19.79
CA GLU A 33 2.36 6.94 -18.48
C GLU A 33 2.54 5.95 -17.32
N MET A 34 2.13 4.69 -17.47
CA MET A 34 2.46 3.63 -16.50
C MET A 34 3.98 3.39 -16.37
N HIS A 35 4.76 3.66 -17.43
CA HIS A 35 6.22 3.55 -17.40
C HIS A 35 6.88 4.63 -16.52
N ASN A 36 6.18 5.69 -16.17
CA ASN A 36 6.71 6.81 -15.39
C ASN A 36 6.32 6.74 -13.89
N MET A 37 5.45 5.80 -13.48
CA MET A 37 5.12 5.56 -12.08
C MET A 37 6.22 4.73 -11.41
N LYS A 38 6.60 5.12 -10.20
CA LYS A 38 7.62 4.38 -9.44
C LYS A 38 7.06 3.05 -8.96
N LYS A 39 7.82 1.99 -9.11
CA LYS A 39 7.56 0.72 -8.41
C LYS A 39 7.75 0.94 -6.92
N GLN A 40 6.77 0.57 -6.10
CA GLN A 40 6.87 0.76 -4.65
C GLN A 40 6.69 -0.55 -3.88
N ALA A 41 7.47 -0.69 -2.82
CA ALA A 41 7.31 -1.74 -1.83
C ALA A 41 7.12 -1.13 -0.44
N LEU A 42 6.04 -1.50 0.22
CA LEU A 42 5.75 -1.12 1.60
C LEU A 42 6.20 -2.24 2.54
N ILE A 43 7.16 -1.94 3.42
CA ILE A 43 7.74 -2.89 4.37
C ILE A 43 7.45 -2.41 5.79
N SER A 44 6.63 -3.14 6.53
CA SER A 44 6.27 -2.82 7.93
C SER A 44 6.21 -4.11 8.75
N CYS A 45 7.32 -4.47 9.40
CA CYS A 45 7.50 -5.76 10.03
C CYS A 45 7.75 -5.65 11.53
N SER A 46 7.07 -6.47 12.32
CA SER A 46 7.36 -6.73 13.73
C SER A 46 8.61 -7.61 13.84
N ASP A 47 8.59 -8.80 13.24
CA ASP A 47 9.78 -9.63 13.03
C ASP A 47 10.59 -9.09 11.85
N LYS A 48 11.79 -8.63 12.13
CA LYS A 48 12.68 -7.98 11.17
C LYS A 48 13.74 -8.92 10.56
N SER A 49 13.59 -10.23 10.79
CA SER A 49 14.50 -11.23 10.23
C SER A 49 14.54 -11.15 8.71
N GLY A 50 15.72 -10.97 8.12
CA GLY A 50 15.92 -10.91 6.67
C GLY A 50 15.39 -9.65 5.97
N VAL A 51 14.86 -8.65 6.71
CA VAL A 51 14.29 -7.43 6.13
C VAL A 51 15.33 -6.60 5.37
N VAL A 52 16.57 -6.54 5.87
CA VAL A 52 17.65 -5.75 5.25
C VAL A 52 18.02 -6.33 3.88
N GLU A 53 18.26 -7.64 3.81
CA GLU A 53 18.57 -8.34 2.57
C GLU A 53 17.44 -8.24 1.56
N PHE A 54 16.21 -8.35 2.05
CA PHE A 54 15.01 -8.20 1.22
C PHE A 54 14.87 -6.78 0.65
N ALA A 55 14.99 -5.75 1.51
CA ALA A 55 14.93 -4.36 1.07
C ALA A 55 16.04 -4.03 0.07
N LYS A 56 17.26 -4.55 0.28
CA LYS A 56 18.39 -4.40 -0.65
C LYS A 56 18.05 -4.99 -2.00
N ALA A 57 17.58 -6.23 -2.05
CA ALA A 57 17.20 -6.90 -3.30
C ALA A 57 16.10 -6.13 -4.05
N LEU A 58 15.08 -5.64 -3.35
CA LEU A 58 14.03 -4.82 -3.95
C LEU A 58 14.56 -3.50 -4.51
N THR A 59 15.49 -2.86 -3.82
CA THR A 59 16.13 -1.62 -4.31
C THR A 59 16.94 -1.89 -5.59
N GLU A 60 17.67 -3.00 -5.64
CA GLU A 60 18.41 -3.44 -6.85
C GLU A 60 17.47 -3.74 -8.04
N LEU A 61 16.23 -4.17 -7.76
CA LEU A 61 15.17 -4.36 -8.74
C LEU A 61 14.42 -3.06 -9.12
N GLY A 62 14.85 -1.93 -8.56
CA GLY A 62 14.30 -0.61 -8.86
C GLY A 62 13.05 -0.24 -8.07
N TYR A 63 12.74 -0.94 -6.98
CA TYR A 63 11.65 -0.56 -6.09
C TYR A 63 12.05 0.59 -5.17
N HIS A 64 11.15 1.53 -5.01
CA HIS A 64 11.20 2.54 -3.95
C HIS A 64 10.62 1.93 -2.66
N ILE A 65 11.38 2.03 -1.56
CA ILE A 65 10.97 1.43 -0.29
C ILE A 65 10.23 2.44 0.57
N LEU A 66 8.98 2.14 0.91
CA LEU A 66 8.22 2.80 1.96
C LEU A 66 8.28 1.96 3.23
N SER A 67 8.49 2.58 4.38
CA SER A 67 8.54 1.84 5.64
C SER A 67 8.13 2.70 6.84
N THR A 68 7.99 2.08 8.00
CA THR A 68 7.56 2.74 9.22
C THR A 68 8.47 2.43 10.41
N GLY A 69 8.66 3.39 11.30
CA GLY A 69 9.22 3.23 12.63
C GLY A 69 10.53 2.44 12.69
N GLY A 70 10.57 1.39 13.50
CA GLY A 70 11.79 0.59 13.70
C GLY A 70 12.25 -0.17 12.45
N THR A 71 11.35 -0.52 11.54
CA THR A 71 11.71 -1.17 10.26
C THR A 71 12.41 -0.17 9.34
N ALA A 72 11.89 1.04 9.20
CA ALA A 72 12.53 2.10 8.42
C ALA A 72 13.93 2.43 8.94
N LYS A 73 14.07 2.58 10.26
CA LYS A 73 15.37 2.83 10.92
C LYS A 73 16.39 1.74 10.61
N LEU A 74 15.99 0.47 10.70
CA LEU A 74 16.87 -0.67 10.41
C LEU A 74 17.36 -0.65 8.95
N ILE A 75 16.46 -0.41 8.00
CA ILE A 75 16.78 -0.33 6.57
C ILE A 75 17.73 0.85 6.30
N ALA A 76 17.44 2.03 6.85
CA ALA A 76 18.28 3.22 6.71
C ALA A 76 19.68 3.03 7.31
N GLN A 77 19.82 2.38 8.48
CA GLN A 77 21.09 2.06 9.10
C GLN A 77 21.96 1.12 8.26
N ALA A 78 21.35 0.30 7.43
CA ALA A 78 22.04 -0.54 6.46
C ALA A 78 22.47 0.21 5.18
N GLY A 79 22.24 1.54 5.12
CA GLY A 79 22.57 2.37 3.95
C GLY A 79 21.63 2.19 2.75
N ILE A 80 20.47 1.59 2.94
CA ILE A 80 19.47 1.37 1.89
C ILE A 80 18.51 2.57 1.85
N PRO A 81 18.26 3.18 0.69
CA PRO A 81 17.29 4.26 0.56
C PRO A 81 15.89 3.80 0.99
N VAL A 82 15.29 4.52 1.90
CA VAL A 82 13.95 4.25 2.42
C VAL A 82 13.24 5.57 2.73
N GLN A 83 11.96 5.66 2.41
CA GLN A 83 11.12 6.79 2.75
C GLN A 83 10.15 6.40 3.88
N GLU A 84 10.07 7.23 4.91
CA GLU A 84 9.08 7.06 5.98
C GLU A 84 7.67 7.29 5.44
N VAL A 85 6.71 6.48 5.89
CA VAL A 85 5.31 6.62 5.50
C VAL A 85 4.75 8.00 5.87
N ALA A 86 5.19 8.58 6.98
CA ALA A 86 4.79 9.93 7.40
C ALA A 86 5.20 10.99 6.36
N ASP A 87 6.43 10.91 5.86
CA ASP A 87 6.95 11.83 4.84
C ASP A 87 6.25 11.62 3.48
N TYR A 88 6.00 10.36 3.11
CA TYR A 88 5.30 10.03 1.88
C TYR A 88 3.85 10.52 1.86
N THR A 89 3.15 10.35 2.96
CA THR A 89 1.75 10.74 3.09
C THR A 89 1.56 12.23 3.38
N GLY A 90 2.59 12.89 3.93
CA GLY A 90 2.51 14.23 4.49
C GLY A 90 1.65 14.28 5.78
N PHE A 91 1.40 13.11 6.39
CA PHE A 91 0.58 13.01 7.61
C PHE A 91 1.41 12.38 8.74
N PRO A 92 1.57 13.06 9.88
CA PRO A 92 2.40 12.58 10.97
C PRO A 92 1.81 11.32 11.60
N GLU A 93 2.68 10.50 12.18
CA GLU A 93 2.27 9.45 13.10
C GLU A 93 1.59 10.07 14.32
N MET A 94 0.42 9.54 14.71
CA MET A 94 -0.42 10.09 15.77
C MET A 94 -0.85 9.01 16.76
N LEU A 95 -1.28 9.46 17.95
CA LEU A 95 -1.86 8.62 18.98
C LEU A 95 -0.90 7.46 19.36
N ASP A 96 0.36 7.81 19.65
CA ASP A 96 1.42 6.87 20.03
C ASP A 96 1.63 5.72 19.02
N GLY A 97 1.44 6.04 17.72
CA GLY A 97 1.64 5.08 16.62
C GLY A 97 0.39 4.29 16.22
N ARG A 98 -0.74 4.50 16.88
CA ARG A 98 -2.00 3.84 16.50
C ARG A 98 -2.50 4.24 15.12
N VAL A 99 -2.17 5.46 14.67
CA VAL A 99 -2.46 5.96 13.32
C VAL A 99 -1.15 6.24 12.61
N LYS A 100 -0.83 5.42 11.63
CA LYS A 100 0.42 5.47 10.86
C LYS A 100 0.17 5.10 9.40
N THR A 101 -0.20 3.84 9.15
CA THR A 101 -0.49 3.30 7.81
C THR A 101 -1.96 3.36 7.44
N LEU A 102 -2.85 3.69 8.38
CA LEU A 102 -4.28 3.93 8.13
C LEU A 102 -4.46 5.29 7.45
N ASN A 103 -4.02 5.38 6.22
CA ASN A 103 -4.03 6.61 5.44
C ASN A 103 -4.58 6.33 4.04
N PRO A 104 -5.48 7.19 3.50
CA PRO A 104 -6.03 7.02 2.16
C PRO A 104 -4.96 6.88 1.07
N LYS A 105 -3.84 7.59 1.18
CA LYS A 105 -2.74 7.55 0.20
C LYS A 105 -2.11 6.16 0.13
N ILE A 106 -1.88 5.52 1.28
CA ILE A 106 -1.35 4.16 1.36
C ILE A 106 -2.37 3.16 0.79
N HIS A 107 -3.62 3.22 1.25
CA HIS A 107 -4.64 2.26 0.83
C HIS A 107 -5.06 2.44 -0.63
N ALA A 108 -5.05 3.65 -1.17
CA ALA A 108 -5.27 3.89 -2.60
C ALA A 108 -4.16 3.25 -3.44
N GLY A 109 -2.89 3.43 -3.05
CA GLY A 109 -1.74 2.79 -3.72
C GLY A 109 -1.85 1.27 -3.77
N ILE A 110 -2.34 0.63 -2.69
CA ILE A 110 -2.55 -0.81 -2.62
C ILE A 110 -3.80 -1.24 -3.43
N LEU A 111 -4.92 -0.54 -3.29
CA LEU A 111 -6.24 -0.98 -3.78
C LEU A 111 -6.51 -0.62 -5.24
N ALA A 112 -5.75 0.29 -5.85
CA ALA A 112 -5.96 0.68 -7.23
C ALA A 112 -5.72 -0.51 -8.17
N ARG A 113 -6.74 -0.87 -8.94
CA ARG A 113 -6.66 -1.94 -9.96
C ARG A 113 -5.93 -1.39 -11.19
N ARG A 114 -4.76 -1.95 -11.51
CA ARG A 114 -3.91 -1.47 -12.61
C ARG A 114 -4.60 -1.48 -13.99
N PRO A 115 -5.46 -2.48 -14.32
CA PRO A 115 -6.18 -2.49 -15.60
C PRO A 115 -7.32 -1.49 -15.70
N VAL A 116 -7.68 -0.79 -14.62
CA VAL A 116 -8.82 0.16 -14.59
C VAL A 116 -8.28 1.57 -14.74
N ALA A 117 -8.49 2.17 -15.91
CA ALA A 117 -7.96 3.50 -16.25
C ALA A 117 -8.38 4.59 -15.25
N GLU A 118 -9.63 4.57 -14.81
CA GLU A 118 -10.16 5.53 -13.83
C GLU A 118 -9.45 5.44 -12.47
N HIS A 119 -8.99 4.23 -12.07
CA HIS A 119 -8.20 4.05 -10.84
C HIS A 119 -6.80 4.66 -11.00
N MET A 120 -6.17 4.46 -12.16
CA MET A 120 -4.84 5.00 -12.41
C MET A 120 -4.86 6.53 -12.54
N GLU A 121 -5.90 7.08 -13.19
CA GLU A 121 -6.10 8.52 -13.26
C GLU A 121 -6.35 9.14 -11.88
N ALA A 122 -7.12 8.47 -11.02
CA ALA A 122 -7.31 8.91 -9.63
C ALA A 122 -5.98 8.92 -8.85
N LEU A 123 -5.12 7.89 -8.98
CA LEU A 123 -3.81 7.89 -8.35
C LEU A 123 -2.96 9.08 -8.83
N LYS A 124 -2.93 9.35 -10.14
CA LYS A 124 -2.20 10.45 -10.73
C LYS A 124 -2.70 11.81 -10.22
N GLN A 125 -4.03 12.01 -10.16
CA GLN A 125 -4.64 13.22 -9.66
C GLN A 125 -4.24 13.56 -8.21
N PHE A 126 -4.03 12.53 -7.37
CA PHE A 126 -3.65 12.69 -5.97
C PHE A 126 -2.16 12.47 -5.70
N GLU A 127 -1.34 12.38 -6.76
CA GLU A 127 0.11 12.16 -6.67
C GLU A 127 0.45 10.92 -5.83
N ILE A 128 -0.21 9.80 -6.14
CA ILE A 128 -0.03 8.52 -5.46
C ILE A 128 0.60 7.53 -6.44
N ASP A 129 1.77 7.02 -6.13
CA ASP A 129 2.33 5.90 -6.85
C ASP A 129 1.68 4.58 -6.40
N PRO A 130 1.49 3.60 -7.29
CA PRO A 130 0.97 2.29 -6.91
C PRO A 130 1.96 1.54 -6.00
N ILE A 131 1.44 0.80 -5.03
CA ILE A 131 2.22 -0.09 -4.17
C ILE A 131 2.06 -1.52 -4.71
N ASP A 132 3.18 -2.11 -5.15
CA ASP A 132 3.18 -3.42 -5.82
C ASP A 132 3.50 -4.57 -4.87
N ILE A 133 4.24 -4.27 -3.79
CA ILE A 133 4.64 -5.25 -2.77
C ILE A 133 4.28 -4.71 -1.39
N VAL A 134 3.63 -5.55 -0.59
CA VAL A 134 3.33 -5.28 0.82
C VAL A 134 3.94 -6.40 1.67
N ALA A 135 5.03 -6.10 2.36
CA ALA A 135 5.67 -7.01 3.31
C ALA A 135 5.31 -6.58 4.73
N VAL A 136 4.44 -7.34 5.36
CA VAL A 136 3.88 -7.04 6.68
C VAL A 136 3.74 -8.31 7.49
N ASN A 137 4.39 -8.39 8.63
CA ASN A 137 4.06 -9.38 9.64
C ASN A 137 3.52 -8.71 10.90
N LEU A 138 2.57 -9.38 11.52
CA LEU A 138 1.79 -8.82 12.62
C LEU A 138 2.55 -8.91 13.94
N TYR A 139 2.15 -8.08 14.91
CA TYR A 139 2.57 -8.25 16.28
C TYR A 139 2.15 -9.64 16.79
N PRO A 140 3.06 -10.35 17.50
CA PRO A 140 2.75 -11.67 18.04
C PRO A 140 1.84 -11.56 19.26
N PHE A 141 0.57 -11.27 19.06
CA PHE A 141 -0.43 -11.07 20.12
C PHE A 141 -0.46 -12.23 21.12
N GLU A 142 -0.43 -13.48 20.60
CA GLU A 142 -0.40 -14.68 21.43
C GLU A 142 0.79 -14.72 22.37
N GLN A 143 1.98 -14.29 21.91
CA GLN A 143 3.18 -14.23 22.75
C GLN A 143 3.07 -13.12 23.80
N ALA A 144 2.44 -11.99 23.44
CA ALA A 144 2.25 -10.89 24.38
C ALA A 144 1.34 -11.31 25.54
N ILE A 145 0.22 -11.96 25.26
CA ILE A 145 -0.75 -12.41 26.28
C ILE A 145 -0.26 -13.65 27.06
N ALA A 146 0.66 -14.43 26.50
CA ALA A 146 1.28 -15.56 27.20
C ALA A 146 2.27 -15.12 28.30
N ASN A 147 2.70 -13.85 28.31
CA ASN A 147 3.55 -13.31 29.36
C ASN A 147 2.74 -13.21 30.69
N PRO A 148 3.17 -13.86 31.78
CA PRO A 148 2.47 -13.81 33.05
C PRO A 148 2.30 -12.39 33.65
N ASN A 149 3.14 -11.45 33.20
CA ASN A 149 3.08 -10.04 33.65
C ASN A 149 2.27 -9.16 32.67
N CYS A 150 1.60 -9.73 31.66
CA CYS A 150 0.79 -8.97 30.72
C CYS A 150 -0.46 -8.47 31.42
N THR A 151 -0.64 -7.15 31.50
CA THR A 151 -1.89 -6.56 31.96
C THR A 151 -2.92 -6.56 30.86
N PHE A 152 -4.19 -6.35 31.21
CA PHE A 152 -5.26 -6.22 30.22
C PHE A 152 -5.01 -5.05 29.27
N GLU A 153 -4.55 -3.94 29.79
CA GLU A 153 -4.18 -2.74 29.02
C GLU A 153 -3.05 -3.06 28.01
N ASN A 154 -2.03 -3.78 28.47
CA ASN A 154 -0.94 -4.22 27.58
C ASN A 154 -1.45 -5.16 26.48
N ALA A 155 -2.38 -6.05 26.77
CA ALA A 155 -2.99 -6.92 25.78
C ALA A 155 -3.73 -6.10 24.72
N ILE A 156 -4.52 -5.10 25.14
CA ILE A 156 -5.25 -4.21 24.22
C ILE A 156 -4.29 -3.43 23.33
N GLU A 157 -3.18 -2.90 23.87
CA GLU A 157 -2.18 -2.16 23.07
C GLU A 157 -1.45 -3.04 22.03
N ASN A 158 -1.43 -4.34 22.21
CA ASN A 158 -0.85 -5.29 21.24
C ASN A 158 -1.82 -5.72 20.12
N ILE A 159 -3.04 -5.17 20.07
CA ILE A 159 -3.96 -5.38 18.94
C ILE A 159 -3.47 -4.59 17.75
N ASP A 160 -2.98 -5.28 16.72
CA ASP A 160 -2.53 -4.66 15.47
C ASP A 160 -3.73 -4.29 14.59
N ILE A 161 -3.83 -3.03 14.22
CA ILE A 161 -4.87 -2.51 13.32
C ILE A 161 -4.31 -2.31 11.90
N GLY A 162 -3.14 -1.68 11.80
CA GLY A 162 -2.55 -1.28 10.52
C GLY A 162 -2.14 -2.47 9.65
N GLY A 163 -1.46 -3.46 10.25
CA GLY A 163 -1.01 -4.66 9.55
C GLY A 163 -2.16 -5.44 8.91
N PRO A 164 -3.19 -5.86 9.66
CA PRO A 164 -4.34 -6.57 9.09
C PRO A 164 -5.06 -5.80 7.99
N THR A 165 -5.21 -4.48 8.10
CA THR A 165 -5.87 -3.69 7.05
C THR A 165 -5.06 -3.66 5.75
N MET A 166 -3.73 -3.53 5.81
CA MET A 166 -2.86 -3.59 4.64
C MET A 166 -2.87 -4.98 3.99
N ILE A 167 -2.81 -6.05 4.77
CA ILE A 167 -2.90 -7.43 4.28
C ILE A 167 -4.22 -7.66 3.55
N ARG A 168 -5.35 -7.23 4.15
CA ARG A 168 -6.68 -7.36 3.54
C ARG A 168 -6.80 -6.55 2.25
N ALA A 169 -6.24 -5.34 2.20
CA ALA A 169 -6.22 -4.49 1.01
C ALA A 169 -5.42 -5.15 -0.12
N ALA A 170 -4.21 -5.64 0.17
CA ALA A 170 -3.37 -6.34 -0.80
C ALA A 170 -4.02 -7.63 -1.30
N ALA A 171 -4.59 -8.44 -0.42
CA ALA A 171 -5.33 -9.65 -0.80
C ALA A 171 -6.54 -9.34 -1.70
N LYS A 172 -7.27 -8.25 -1.45
CA LYS A 172 -8.37 -7.80 -2.31
C LYS A 172 -7.91 -7.42 -3.71
N ASN A 173 -6.67 -6.98 -3.87
CA ASN A 173 -6.06 -6.58 -5.14
C ASN A 173 -4.89 -7.51 -5.55
N HIS A 174 -5.00 -8.79 -5.25
CA HIS A 174 -3.93 -9.81 -5.47
C HIS A 174 -3.47 -9.93 -6.93
N GLU A 175 -4.29 -9.53 -7.89
CA GLU A 175 -3.90 -9.49 -9.31
C GLU A 175 -2.79 -8.44 -9.58
N SER A 176 -2.67 -7.43 -8.74
CA SER A 176 -1.75 -6.30 -8.92
C SER A 176 -0.73 -6.15 -7.80
N VAL A 177 -0.95 -6.79 -6.64
CA VAL A 177 -0.14 -6.58 -5.42
C VAL A 177 0.28 -7.93 -4.83
N THR A 178 1.58 -8.07 -4.62
CA THR A 178 2.14 -9.20 -3.86
C THR A 178 2.12 -8.89 -2.37
N VAL A 179 1.55 -9.77 -1.56
CA VAL A 179 1.58 -9.66 -0.10
C VAL A 179 2.44 -10.75 0.52
N ILE A 180 3.33 -10.36 1.43
CA ILE A 180 4.26 -11.26 2.13
C ILE A 180 4.07 -11.08 3.63
N VAL A 181 3.75 -12.17 4.33
CA VAL A 181 3.45 -12.13 5.77
C VAL A 181 4.48 -12.89 6.61
N SER A 182 5.42 -13.56 5.98
CA SER A 182 6.47 -14.34 6.66
C SER A 182 7.84 -14.02 6.09
N PRO A 183 8.87 -13.81 6.95
CA PRO A 183 10.27 -13.64 6.50
C PRO A 183 10.79 -14.80 5.65
N GLY A 184 10.29 -16.02 5.89
CA GLY A 184 10.66 -17.21 5.11
C GLY A 184 10.26 -17.18 3.65
N ASP A 185 9.38 -16.25 3.27
CA ASP A 185 8.88 -16.12 1.90
C ASP A 185 9.60 -15.03 1.07
N TYR A 186 10.48 -14.23 1.68
CA TYR A 186 11.19 -13.15 0.98
C TYR A 186 11.97 -13.62 -0.25
N ARG A 187 12.49 -14.85 -0.25
CA ARG A 187 13.26 -15.42 -1.37
C ARG A 187 12.38 -16.01 -2.49
N LYS A 188 11.07 -16.08 -2.29
CA LYS A 188 10.13 -16.64 -3.27
C LYS A 188 9.56 -15.55 -4.20
N VAL A 189 9.81 -14.31 -3.87
CA VAL A 189 9.36 -13.10 -4.56
C VAL A 189 10.53 -12.42 -5.22
#